data_bbb8bd4322d4b0b69447bd8bf72eceb9
#
_entry.id   bbb8bd4322d4b0b69447bd8bf72eceb9
#
_cell.length_a   1.000
_cell.length_b   1.000
_cell.length_c   1.000
_cell.angle_alpha   90.00
_cell.angle_beta   90.00
_cell.angle_gamma   90.00
#
_symmetry.space_group_name_H-M   'P 1'
#
loop_
_entity.id
_entity.type
_entity.pdbx_description
1 polymer ?
#
loop_
_entity_poly.entity_id
_entity_poly.type
_entity_poly.pdbx_seq_one_letter_code
_entity_poly.pdbx_strand_id
1 'polypeptide(L)'
;NAISYIVLCGKASYSTYINMGVLSLLNSNWVSAAFCYVRLFESESIWSQYIQSITGNPLNMPISEAMDSFADNLIKLSSVTNWLATFKNTTFNVSTRNIDCGDKLKTSKLYSVLVPKYISTITNKLDSLLAEAENINKSDASANLKMASELELSCRDLLVTLKDSLGNNDRIYIRYADEVALQILNNCIAYYNHDQDNSNRPKNILRLVRFCVRIAEGQTAKDRCKNNFDIVKEAYDNMCPQEVAQDVKYIENY
;
A
#
# COMPACT_ATOMS: atom_id res chain seq x y z
N ASN A 1 16.25 11.30 -27.26
CA ASN A 1 15.44 12.48 -27.59
C ASN A 1 14.59 12.32 -28.86
N ALA A 2 15.06 11.71 -29.95
CA ALA A 2 14.26 11.43 -31.15
C ALA A 2 13.14 10.40 -30.85
N ILE A 3 13.44 9.37 -30.07
CA ILE A 3 12.49 8.32 -29.69
C ILE A 3 11.39 8.89 -28.77
N SER A 4 11.75 9.78 -27.85
CA SER A 4 10.77 10.49 -27.02
C SER A 4 9.82 11.33 -27.87
N TYR A 5 10.32 11.95 -28.94
CA TYR A 5 9.50 12.72 -29.89
C TYR A 5 8.54 11.83 -30.68
N ILE A 6 9.00 10.66 -31.17
CA ILE A 6 8.16 9.70 -31.90
C ILE A 6 7.03 9.19 -31.01
N VAL A 7 7.32 8.90 -29.74
CA VAL A 7 6.32 8.49 -28.74
C VAL A 7 5.32 9.61 -28.47
N LEU A 8 5.79 10.86 -28.34
CA LEU A 8 4.93 12.04 -28.17
C LEU A 8 3.99 12.29 -29.35
N CYS A 9 4.46 12.04 -30.57
CA CYS A 9 3.65 12.21 -31.78
C CYS A 9 2.64 11.07 -32.02
N GLY A 10 2.62 10.02 -31.21
CA GLY A 10 1.69 8.89 -31.33
C GLY A 10 1.92 8.01 -32.55
N LYS A 11 3.11 8.09 -33.18
CA LYS A 11 3.49 7.32 -34.38
C LYS A 11 4.36 6.08 -34.09
N ALA A 12 4.54 5.77 -32.82
CA ALA A 12 5.37 4.64 -32.40
C ALA A 12 4.61 3.31 -32.58
N SER A 13 5.36 2.24 -32.91
CA SER A 13 4.84 0.87 -32.89
C SER A 13 4.68 0.34 -31.45
N TYR A 14 3.92 -0.74 -31.28
CA TYR A 14 3.78 -1.39 -29.97
C TYR A 14 5.13 -1.75 -29.33
N SER A 15 6.08 -2.28 -30.11
CA SER A 15 7.41 -2.63 -29.64
C SER A 15 8.21 -1.41 -29.15
N THR A 16 8.04 -0.26 -29.76
CA THR A 16 8.65 0.98 -29.30
C THR A 16 8.12 1.40 -27.94
N TYR A 17 6.81 1.37 -27.72
CA TYR A 17 6.21 1.70 -26.42
C TYR A 17 6.64 0.73 -25.33
N ILE A 18 6.64 -0.59 -25.62
CA ILE A 18 7.07 -1.61 -24.65
C ILE A 18 8.54 -1.44 -24.31
N ASN A 19 9.42 -1.37 -25.30
CA ASN A 19 10.87 -1.30 -25.08
C ASN A 19 11.28 -0.01 -24.36
N MET A 20 10.69 1.12 -24.73
CA MET A 20 10.94 2.41 -24.06
C MET A 20 10.41 2.41 -22.63
N GLY A 21 9.25 1.81 -22.41
CA GLY A 21 8.71 1.64 -21.07
C GLY A 21 9.62 0.78 -20.19
N VAL A 22 10.07 -0.37 -20.67
CA VAL A 22 11.00 -1.28 -19.95
C VAL A 22 12.33 -0.60 -19.67
N LEU A 23 12.95 0.05 -20.68
CA LEU A 23 14.20 0.81 -20.48
C LEU A 23 14.04 1.93 -19.47
N SER A 24 12.89 2.61 -19.48
CA SER A 24 12.59 3.65 -18.50
C SER A 24 12.46 3.09 -17.09
N LEU A 25 11.81 1.92 -16.92
CA LEU A 25 11.73 1.23 -15.63
C LEU A 25 13.11 0.81 -15.12
N LEU A 26 13.93 0.21 -15.98
CA LEU A 26 15.29 -0.21 -15.63
C LEU A 26 16.18 0.96 -15.17
N ASN A 27 15.95 2.15 -15.73
CA ASN A 27 16.64 3.38 -15.36
C ASN A 27 15.93 4.17 -14.25
N SER A 28 14.94 3.60 -13.58
CA SER A 28 14.13 4.26 -12.57
C SER A 28 13.45 5.56 -13.04
N ASN A 29 13.21 5.69 -14.33
CA ASN A 29 12.49 6.82 -14.93
C ASN A 29 10.99 6.52 -15.01
N TRP A 30 10.32 6.53 -13.86
CA TRP A 30 8.92 6.16 -13.69
C TRP A 30 7.96 6.99 -14.54
N VAL A 31 8.27 8.26 -14.73
CA VAL A 31 7.45 9.19 -15.51
C VAL A 31 7.43 8.80 -16.99
N SER A 32 8.60 8.56 -17.57
CA SER A 32 8.69 8.14 -18.97
C SER A 32 8.08 6.75 -19.18
N ALA A 33 8.24 5.83 -18.21
CA ALA A 33 7.62 4.52 -18.26
C ALA A 33 6.09 4.62 -18.26
N ALA A 34 5.52 5.37 -17.33
CA ALA A 34 4.07 5.58 -17.22
C ALA A 34 3.50 6.22 -18.50
N PHE A 35 4.20 7.20 -19.08
CA PHE A 35 3.79 7.81 -20.34
C PHE A 35 3.74 6.81 -21.50
N CYS A 36 4.76 5.97 -21.66
CA CYS A 36 4.77 4.94 -22.68
C CYS A 36 3.61 3.95 -22.52
N TYR A 37 3.36 3.50 -21.31
CA TYR A 37 2.30 2.52 -21.04
C TYR A 37 0.89 3.12 -21.12
N VAL A 38 0.68 4.37 -20.73
CA VAL A 38 -0.60 5.08 -20.96
C VAL A 38 -0.90 5.09 -22.46
N ARG A 39 0.08 5.44 -23.32
CA ARG A 39 -0.10 5.45 -24.78
C ARG A 39 -0.38 4.07 -25.35
N LEU A 40 0.29 3.05 -24.84
CA LEU A 40 0.05 1.66 -25.24
C LEU A 40 -1.39 1.24 -24.93
N PHE A 41 -1.91 1.56 -23.74
CA PHE A 41 -3.24 1.15 -23.30
C PHE A 41 -4.39 1.90 -23.99
N GLU A 42 -4.15 3.09 -24.54
CA GLU A 42 -5.16 3.89 -25.24
C GLU A 42 -5.39 3.48 -26.70
N SER A 43 -4.54 2.63 -27.30
CA SER A 43 -4.59 2.30 -28.71
C SER A 43 -4.94 0.83 -29.00
N GLU A 44 -6.16 0.57 -29.43
CA GLU A 44 -6.62 -0.78 -29.80
C GLU A 44 -5.83 -1.36 -30.98
N SER A 45 -5.45 -0.52 -31.94
CA SER A 45 -4.66 -0.98 -33.09
C SER A 45 -3.26 -1.46 -32.68
N ILE A 46 -2.67 -0.86 -31.66
CA ILE A 46 -1.38 -1.28 -31.10
C ILE A 46 -1.54 -2.63 -30.38
N TRP A 47 -2.62 -2.84 -29.65
CA TRP A 47 -2.89 -4.12 -29.01
C TRP A 47 -3.13 -5.25 -30.02
N SER A 48 -3.85 -5.00 -31.09
CA SER A 48 -4.03 -5.98 -32.17
C SER A 48 -2.69 -6.41 -32.79
N GLN A 49 -1.76 -5.47 -33.00
CA GLN A 49 -0.40 -5.77 -33.46
C GLN A 49 0.39 -6.60 -32.43
N TYR A 50 0.27 -6.28 -31.15
CA TYR A 50 0.90 -7.03 -30.07
C TYR A 50 0.38 -8.46 -30.02
N ILE A 51 -0.94 -8.68 -30.03
CA ILE A 51 -1.58 -10.00 -30.02
C ILE A 51 -1.14 -10.79 -31.26
N GLN A 52 -1.13 -10.18 -32.43
CA GLN A 52 -0.64 -10.83 -33.64
C GLN A 52 0.82 -11.28 -33.52
N SER A 53 1.67 -10.48 -32.87
CA SER A 53 3.10 -10.81 -32.72
C SER A 53 3.34 -12.01 -31.79
N ILE A 54 2.49 -12.22 -30.79
CA ILE A 54 2.65 -13.33 -29.81
C ILE A 54 1.86 -14.57 -30.18
N THR A 55 0.74 -14.44 -30.90
CA THR A 55 -0.18 -15.56 -31.22
C THR A 55 -0.21 -15.92 -32.71
N GLY A 56 0.37 -15.09 -33.58
CA GLY A 56 0.27 -15.23 -35.03
C GLY A 56 -1.06 -14.78 -35.63
N ASN A 57 -2.07 -14.46 -34.82
CA ASN A 57 -3.38 -13.98 -35.26
C ASN A 57 -3.96 -12.96 -34.28
N PRO A 58 -4.34 -11.75 -34.72
CA PRO A 58 -4.85 -10.69 -33.84
C PRO A 58 -6.20 -11.01 -33.17
N LEU A 59 -6.91 -12.05 -33.63
CA LEU A 59 -8.21 -12.48 -33.09
C LEU A 59 -8.10 -13.61 -32.07
N ASN A 60 -6.91 -14.16 -31.82
CA ASN A 60 -6.72 -15.31 -30.91
C ASN A 60 -6.88 -14.96 -29.44
N MET A 61 -6.88 -13.70 -29.09
CA MET A 61 -7.01 -13.25 -27.69
C MET A 61 -7.79 -11.92 -27.67
N PRO A 62 -8.75 -11.77 -26.76
CA PRO A 62 -9.38 -10.48 -26.52
C PRO A 62 -8.37 -9.42 -26.06
N ILE A 63 -8.52 -8.17 -26.54
CA ILE A 63 -7.63 -7.07 -26.14
C ILE A 63 -7.62 -6.87 -24.63
N SER A 64 -8.77 -7.01 -23.96
CA SER A 64 -8.88 -6.94 -22.50
C SER A 64 -8.00 -7.98 -21.79
N GLU A 65 -7.96 -9.20 -22.27
CA GLU A 65 -7.13 -10.28 -21.71
C GLU A 65 -5.64 -10.00 -21.91
N ALA A 66 -5.25 -9.47 -23.09
CA ALA A 66 -3.89 -9.06 -23.36
C ALA A 66 -3.44 -7.91 -22.44
N MET A 67 -4.33 -6.91 -22.22
CA MET A 67 -4.09 -5.80 -21.31
C MET A 67 -3.95 -6.29 -19.86
N ASP A 68 -4.81 -7.20 -19.44
CA ASP A 68 -4.78 -7.80 -18.10
C ASP A 68 -3.50 -8.57 -17.83
N SER A 69 -3.09 -9.42 -18.76
CA SER A 69 -1.84 -10.18 -18.67
C SER A 69 -0.61 -9.26 -18.64
N PHE A 70 -0.62 -8.19 -19.44
CA PHE A 70 0.45 -7.22 -19.45
C PHE A 70 0.53 -6.43 -18.14
N ALA A 71 -0.62 -6.04 -17.58
CA ALA A 71 -0.69 -5.37 -16.27
C ALA A 71 -0.15 -6.26 -15.14
N ASP A 72 -0.44 -7.56 -15.13
CA ASP A 72 0.11 -8.52 -14.18
C ASP A 72 1.64 -8.60 -14.26
N ASN A 73 2.20 -8.56 -15.46
CA ASN A 73 3.65 -8.53 -15.66
C ASN A 73 4.26 -7.19 -15.21
N LEU A 74 3.59 -6.06 -15.46
CA LEU A 74 4.05 -4.76 -14.95
C LEU A 74 4.10 -4.72 -13.43
N ILE A 75 3.11 -5.28 -12.74
CA ILE A 75 3.07 -5.35 -11.26
C ILE A 75 4.24 -6.18 -10.74
N LYS A 76 4.58 -7.29 -11.40
CA LYS A 76 5.70 -8.15 -11.02
C LYS A 76 7.07 -7.50 -11.25
N LEU A 77 7.21 -6.71 -12.32
CA LEU A 77 8.49 -6.12 -12.73
C LEU A 77 8.82 -4.81 -12.01
N SER A 78 7.84 -4.13 -11.44
CA SER A 78 8.05 -2.78 -10.90
C SER A 78 7.39 -2.60 -9.54
N SER A 79 8.03 -1.76 -8.71
CA SER A 79 7.35 -1.12 -7.58
C SER A 79 6.34 -0.11 -8.12
N VAL A 80 5.14 -0.57 -8.43
CA VAL A 80 4.05 0.25 -9.01
C VAL A 80 3.76 1.50 -8.18
N THR A 81 3.95 1.41 -6.87
CA THR A 81 3.78 2.53 -5.95
C THR A 81 4.64 3.73 -6.32
N ASN A 82 5.91 3.49 -6.66
CA ASN A 82 6.85 4.58 -6.91
C ASN A 82 6.48 5.38 -8.16
N TRP A 83 6.11 4.73 -9.26
CA TRP A 83 5.78 5.47 -10.45
C TRP A 83 4.35 6.01 -10.45
N LEU A 84 3.37 5.36 -9.80
CA LEU A 84 2.05 5.93 -9.57
C LEU A 84 2.12 7.20 -8.71
N ALA A 85 2.89 7.18 -7.62
CA ALA A 85 3.09 8.35 -6.75
C ALA A 85 3.84 9.46 -7.50
N THR A 86 4.90 9.12 -8.22
CA THR A 86 5.67 10.08 -9.02
C THR A 86 4.81 10.72 -10.11
N PHE A 87 3.99 9.92 -10.79
CA PHE A 87 3.13 10.40 -11.87
C PHE A 87 1.99 11.29 -11.37
N LYS A 88 1.46 11.03 -10.18
CA LYS A 88 0.46 11.88 -9.52
C LYS A 88 0.96 13.31 -9.28
N ASN A 89 2.26 13.45 -9.01
CA ASN A 89 2.86 14.70 -8.52
C ASN A 89 3.69 15.43 -9.60
N THR A 90 3.78 14.88 -10.81
CA THR A 90 4.65 15.45 -11.84
C THR A 90 3.86 16.23 -12.88
N THR A 91 4.19 17.52 -13.00
CA THR A 91 3.72 18.38 -14.08
C THR A 91 4.72 18.32 -15.23
N PHE A 92 4.29 17.85 -16.41
CA PHE A 92 5.12 17.85 -17.60
C PHE A 92 5.09 19.22 -18.29
N ASN A 93 6.23 19.88 -18.38
CA ASN A 93 6.46 20.97 -19.32
C ASN A 93 6.82 20.41 -20.70
N VAL A 94 5.84 20.17 -21.54
CA VAL A 94 6.08 19.93 -22.96
C VAL A 94 5.92 21.27 -23.67
N SER A 95 7.03 21.94 -23.91
CA SER A 95 7.25 23.16 -24.75
C SER A 95 5.99 24.00 -25.02
N THR A 96 5.38 24.61 -24.00
CA THR A 96 4.24 25.56 -24.02
C THR A 96 2.90 25.10 -23.43
N ARG A 97 2.73 23.85 -23.01
CA ARG A 97 1.51 23.41 -22.30
C ARG A 97 1.89 22.62 -21.05
N ASN A 98 1.53 23.15 -19.90
CA ASN A 98 1.54 22.39 -18.66
C ASN A 98 0.49 21.25 -18.79
N ILE A 99 0.93 20.01 -18.92
CA ILE A 99 0.04 18.85 -18.93
C ILE A 99 0.08 18.28 -17.52
N ASP A 100 -1.03 18.37 -16.80
CA ASP A 100 -1.21 17.63 -15.55
C ASP A 100 -1.29 16.13 -15.86
N CYS A 101 -0.18 15.44 -15.59
CA CYS A 101 -0.07 14.01 -15.87
C CYS A 101 -0.85 13.18 -14.87
N GLY A 102 -1.09 13.68 -13.65
CA GLY A 102 -1.84 12.98 -12.62
C GLY A 102 -3.30 12.74 -13.04
N ASP A 103 -3.97 13.76 -13.56
CA ASP A 103 -5.36 13.62 -14.00
C ASP A 103 -5.48 12.75 -15.24
N LYS A 104 -4.55 12.86 -16.19
CA LYS A 104 -4.53 11.98 -17.37
C LYS A 104 -4.25 10.52 -17.02
N LEU A 105 -3.41 10.25 -16.03
CA LEU A 105 -3.19 8.88 -15.57
C LEU A 105 -4.46 8.31 -14.96
N LYS A 106 -5.13 9.03 -14.06
CA LYS A 106 -6.36 8.57 -13.39
C LYS A 106 -7.50 8.25 -14.36
N THR A 107 -7.56 8.94 -15.49
CA THR A 107 -8.58 8.72 -16.53
C THR A 107 -8.15 7.73 -17.60
N SER A 108 -6.91 7.23 -17.57
CA SER A 108 -6.38 6.31 -18.58
C SER A 108 -6.89 4.87 -18.39
N LYS A 109 -6.96 4.12 -19.50
CA LYS A 109 -7.23 2.67 -19.47
C LYS A 109 -6.16 1.91 -18.68
N LEU A 110 -4.91 2.34 -18.72
CA LEU A 110 -3.84 1.78 -17.90
C LEU A 110 -4.19 1.84 -16.40
N TYR A 111 -4.62 2.99 -15.93
CA TYR A 111 -4.98 3.18 -14.51
C TYR A 111 -6.16 2.29 -14.11
N SER A 112 -7.20 2.23 -14.94
CA SER A 112 -8.40 1.43 -14.67
C SER A 112 -8.13 -0.08 -14.61
N VAL A 113 -7.11 -0.57 -15.32
CA VAL A 113 -6.71 -1.99 -15.29
C VAL A 113 -5.68 -2.27 -14.18
N LEU A 114 -4.67 -1.41 -14.07
CA LEU A 114 -3.50 -1.67 -13.21
C LEU A 114 -3.81 -1.47 -11.72
N VAL A 115 -4.52 -0.39 -11.36
CA VAL A 115 -4.75 -0.03 -9.96
C VAL A 115 -5.58 -1.06 -9.21
N PRO A 116 -6.72 -1.55 -9.72
CA PRO A 116 -7.48 -2.60 -9.04
C PRO A 116 -6.66 -3.87 -8.80
N LYS A 117 -5.85 -4.29 -9.77
CA LYS A 117 -4.96 -5.46 -9.65
C LYS A 117 -3.89 -5.25 -8.57
N TYR A 118 -3.29 -4.05 -8.56
CA TYR A 118 -2.29 -3.70 -7.56
C TYR A 118 -2.87 -3.65 -6.14
N ILE A 119 -4.04 -3.01 -5.99
CA ILE A 119 -4.78 -2.98 -4.73
C ILE A 119 -5.13 -4.41 -4.27
N SER A 120 -5.62 -5.27 -5.18
CA SER A 120 -5.89 -6.67 -4.88
C SER A 120 -4.66 -7.43 -4.36
N THR A 121 -3.48 -7.16 -4.90
CA THR A 121 -2.23 -7.76 -4.41
C THR A 121 -1.92 -7.35 -2.96
N ILE A 122 -2.16 -6.08 -2.61
CA ILE A 122 -1.96 -5.57 -1.25
C ILE A 122 -3.00 -6.15 -0.29
N THR A 123 -4.28 -6.11 -0.69
CA THR A 123 -5.38 -6.59 0.15
C THR A 123 -5.29 -8.09 0.41
N ASN A 124 -4.97 -8.91 -0.59
CA ASN A 124 -4.75 -10.35 -0.41
C ASN A 124 -3.61 -10.63 0.59
N LYS A 125 -2.55 -9.82 0.59
CA LYS A 125 -1.47 -9.96 1.56
C LYS A 125 -1.90 -9.55 2.97
N LEU A 126 -2.69 -8.48 3.09
CA LEU A 126 -3.28 -8.07 4.38
C LEU A 126 -4.24 -9.15 4.91
N ASP A 127 -5.12 -9.70 4.05
CA ASP A 127 -6.04 -10.78 4.41
C ASP A 127 -5.28 -12.02 4.93
N SER A 128 -4.18 -12.39 4.28
CA SER A 128 -3.34 -13.52 4.72
C SER A 128 -2.73 -13.27 6.11
N LEU A 129 -2.19 -12.07 6.34
CA LEU A 129 -1.59 -11.70 7.63
C LEU A 129 -2.64 -11.64 8.75
N LEU A 130 -3.82 -11.11 8.47
CA LEU A 130 -4.93 -11.06 9.41
C LEU A 130 -5.44 -12.46 9.77
N ALA A 131 -5.62 -13.33 8.76
CA ALA A 131 -6.03 -14.71 8.97
C ALA A 131 -5.01 -15.51 9.80
N GLU A 132 -3.72 -15.31 9.59
CA GLU A 132 -2.67 -15.91 10.41
C GLU A 132 -2.77 -15.45 11.86
N ALA A 133 -3.00 -14.17 12.08
CA ALA A 133 -3.13 -13.60 13.42
C ALA A 133 -4.40 -14.02 14.16
N GLU A 134 -5.50 -14.28 13.45
CA GLU A 134 -6.73 -14.80 14.02
C GLU A 134 -6.59 -16.24 14.53
N ASN A 135 -5.76 -17.04 13.87
CA ASN A 135 -5.55 -18.45 14.18
C ASN A 135 -4.61 -18.71 15.35
N ILE A 136 -4.01 -17.67 15.94
CA ILE A 136 -3.13 -17.79 17.11
C ILE A 136 -3.92 -18.25 18.33
N ASN A 137 -3.31 -19.17 19.09
CA ASN A 137 -3.86 -19.59 20.38
C ASN A 137 -3.92 -18.41 21.36
N LYS A 138 -5.12 -17.99 21.71
CA LYS A 138 -5.33 -16.81 22.58
C LYS A 138 -4.77 -17.01 24.00
N SER A 139 -4.57 -18.25 24.46
CA SER A 139 -3.99 -18.56 25.77
C SER A 139 -2.46 -18.50 25.79
N ASP A 140 -1.81 -18.47 24.63
CA ASP A 140 -0.34 -18.32 24.53
C ASP A 140 0.03 -16.83 24.50
N ALA A 141 0.36 -16.29 25.69
CA ALA A 141 0.73 -14.89 25.83
C ALA A 141 1.92 -14.50 24.92
N SER A 142 2.98 -15.31 24.91
CA SER A 142 4.18 -15.03 24.14
C SER A 142 3.90 -15.00 22.63
N ALA A 143 3.14 -15.97 22.13
CA ALA A 143 2.73 -16.02 20.72
C ALA A 143 1.87 -14.82 20.32
N ASN A 144 0.96 -14.37 21.21
CA ASN A 144 0.12 -13.19 20.93
C ASN A 144 0.96 -11.90 20.87
N LEU A 145 1.91 -11.68 21.79
CA LEU A 145 2.79 -10.50 21.74
C LEU A 145 3.67 -10.49 20.48
N LYS A 146 4.24 -11.63 20.14
CA LYS A 146 5.05 -11.80 18.93
C LYS A 146 4.22 -11.47 17.68
N MET A 147 3.03 -12.05 17.55
CA MET A 147 2.14 -11.82 16.42
C MET A 147 1.70 -10.35 16.31
N ALA A 148 1.36 -9.69 17.42
CA ALA A 148 1.04 -8.27 17.42
C ALA A 148 2.19 -7.41 16.86
N SER A 149 3.45 -7.76 17.20
CA SER A 149 4.64 -7.08 16.72
C SER A 149 4.92 -7.36 15.24
N GLU A 150 4.72 -8.59 14.79
CA GLU A 150 4.89 -9.01 13.39
C GLU A 150 3.85 -8.34 12.49
N LEU A 151 2.59 -8.26 12.93
CA LEU A 151 1.53 -7.53 12.22
C LEU A 151 1.86 -6.04 12.09
N GLU A 152 2.30 -5.38 13.16
CA GLU A 152 2.68 -3.97 13.08
C GLU A 152 3.75 -3.74 12.01
N LEU A 153 4.80 -4.57 12.01
CA LEU A 153 5.91 -4.43 11.06
C LEU A 153 5.47 -4.73 9.63
N SER A 154 4.73 -5.82 9.42
CA SER A 154 4.35 -6.29 8.08
C SER A 154 3.25 -5.45 7.45
N CYS A 155 2.30 -4.92 8.25
CA CYS A 155 1.15 -4.17 7.72
C CYS A 155 1.43 -2.68 7.56
N ARG A 156 2.44 -2.11 8.23
CA ARG A 156 2.74 -0.68 8.20
C ARG A 156 2.89 -0.14 6.77
N ASP A 157 3.80 -0.71 6.00
CA ASP A 157 4.09 -0.25 4.64
C ASP A 157 2.95 -0.56 3.66
N LEU A 158 2.24 -1.68 3.88
CA LEU A 158 1.06 -2.05 3.09
C LEU A 158 -0.07 -1.03 3.28
N LEU A 159 -0.34 -0.61 4.52
CA LEU A 159 -1.36 0.41 4.82
C LEU A 159 -0.97 1.78 4.26
N VAL A 160 0.30 2.18 4.37
CA VAL A 160 0.79 3.43 3.75
C VAL A 160 0.58 3.39 2.24
N THR A 161 0.96 2.29 1.61
CA THR A 161 0.78 2.11 0.16
C THR A 161 -0.70 2.13 -0.25
N LEU A 162 -1.56 1.49 0.52
CA LEU A 162 -3.00 1.47 0.27
C LEU A 162 -3.60 2.88 0.41
N LYS A 163 -3.21 3.61 1.46
CA LYS A 163 -3.59 5.00 1.70
C LYS A 163 -3.17 5.93 0.57
N ASP A 164 -1.92 5.82 0.12
CA ASP A 164 -1.38 6.66 -0.94
C ASP A 164 -2.04 6.37 -2.30
N SER A 165 -2.44 5.12 -2.53
CA SER A 165 -3.09 4.71 -3.78
C SER A 165 -4.56 5.10 -3.84
N LEU A 166 -5.31 4.94 -2.75
CA LEU A 166 -6.77 5.12 -2.70
C LEU A 166 -7.18 6.47 -2.09
N GLY A 167 -6.41 6.99 -1.15
CA GLY A 167 -6.72 8.18 -0.37
C GLY A 167 -7.28 7.85 1.02
N ASN A 168 -7.25 8.86 1.91
CA ASN A 168 -7.62 8.72 3.32
C ASN A 168 -9.10 8.34 3.56
N ASN A 169 -9.99 8.73 2.64
CA ASN A 169 -11.43 8.55 2.79
C ASN A 169 -11.95 7.32 2.04
N ASP A 170 -11.08 6.53 1.44
CA ASP A 170 -11.49 5.33 0.71
C ASP A 170 -11.92 4.23 1.67
N ARG A 171 -13.05 3.57 1.35
CA ARG A 171 -13.65 2.53 2.21
C ARG A 171 -12.77 1.29 2.35
N ILE A 172 -12.01 0.94 1.32
CA ILE A 172 -11.11 -0.22 1.36
C ILE A 172 -9.96 0.08 2.31
N TYR A 173 -9.35 1.27 2.20
CA TYR A 173 -8.29 1.70 3.12
C TYR A 173 -8.77 1.73 4.57
N ILE A 174 -9.91 2.39 4.83
CA ILE A 174 -10.48 2.50 6.19
C ILE A 174 -10.73 1.12 6.78
N ARG A 175 -11.34 0.20 6.02
CA ARG A 175 -11.61 -1.16 6.47
C ARG A 175 -10.33 -1.87 6.92
N TYR A 176 -9.30 -1.90 6.08
CA TYR A 176 -8.06 -2.60 6.42
C TYR A 176 -7.28 -1.93 7.55
N ALA A 177 -7.29 -0.60 7.62
CA ALA A 177 -6.69 0.14 8.73
C ALA A 177 -7.33 -0.24 10.07
N ASP A 178 -8.66 -0.33 10.11
CA ASP A 178 -9.42 -0.73 11.29
C ASP A 178 -9.23 -2.21 11.65
N GLU A 179 -9.29 -3.12 10.66
CA GLU A 179 -9.09 -4.56 10.88
C GLU A 179 -7.69 -4.84 11.43
N VAL A 180 -6.63 -4.23 10.87
CA VAL A 180 -5.26 -4.37 11.37
C VAL A 180 -5.12 -3.79 12.78
N ALA A 181 -5.66 -2.59 13.04
CA ALA A 181 -5.63 -1.97 14.36
C ALA A 181 -6.30 -2.86 15.42
N LEU A 182 -7.50 -3.37 15.12
CA LEU A 182 -8.26 -4.20 16.03
C LEU A 182 -7.62 -5.57 16.25
N GLN A 183 -7.02 -6.17 15.23
CA GLN A 183 -6.34 -7.46 15.36
C GLN A 183 -5.07 -7.35 16.21
N ILE A 184 -4.25 -6.32 16.01
CA ILE A 184 -3.09 -6.03 16.87
C ILE A 184 -3.56 -5.81 18.32
N LEU A 185 -4.59 -5.00 18.50
CA LEU A 185 -5.16 -4.74 19.83
C LEU A 185 -5.67 -6.01 20.50
N ASN A 186 -6.37 -6.89 19.78
CA ASN A 186 -6.87 -8.16 20.31
C ASN A 186 -5.73 -9.06 20.81
N ASN A 187 -4.63 -9.14 20.04
CA ASN A 187 -3.45 -9.90 20.45
C ASN A 187 -2.74 -9.25 21.66
N CYS A 188 -2.69 -7.92 21.73
CA CYS A 188 -2.19 -7.22 22.92
C CYS A 188 -3.04 -7.50 24.17
N ILE A 189 -4.37 -7.51 24.04
CA ILE A 189 -5.29 -7.83 25.12
C ILE A 189 -5.12 -9.29 25.58
N ALA A 190 -5.01 -10.24 24.63
CA ALA A 190 -4.77 -11.64 24.94
C ALA A 190 -3.46 -11.82 25.71
N TYR A 191 -2.36 -11.21 25.24
CA TYR A 191 -1.10 -11.18 25.98
C TYR A 191 -1.27 -10.61 27.39
N TYR A 192 -1.88 -9.44 27.52
CA TYR A 192 -2.03 -8.74 28.79
C TYR A 192 -2.82 -9.56 29.82
N ASN A 193 -3.84 -10.28 29.37
CA ASN A 193 -4.70 -11.08 30.24
C ASN A 193 -4.07 -12.41 30.68
N HIS A 194 -3.20 -13.00 29.87
CA HIS A 194 -2.63 -14.32 30.13
C HIS A 194 -1.21 -14.31 30.70
N ASP A 195 -0.48 -13.19 30.65
CA ASP A 195 0.86 -13.02 31.23
C ASP A 195 0.80 -12.35 32.62
N GLN A 196 -0.06 -12.88 33.52
CA GLN A 196 -0.41 -12.21 34.79
C GLN A 196 0.78 -12.02 35.75
N ASP A 197 1.78 -12.90 35.70
CA ASP A 197 2.96 -12.85 36.54
C ASP A 197 4.00 -11.80 36.09
N ASN A 198 3.83 -11.24 34.88
CA ASN A 198 4.75 -10.27 34.32
C ASN A 198 4.32 -8.83 34.61
N SER A 199 4.97 -8.19 35.56
CA SER A 199 4.72 -6.79 35.91
C SER A 199 4.99 -5.81 34.78
N ASN A 200 5.82 -6.18 33.78
CA ASN A 200 6.16 -5.33 32.63
C ASN A 200 5.14 -5.39 31.48
N ARG A 201 3.99 -6.05 31.65
CA ARG A 201 2.94 -6.17 30.60
C ARG A 201 2.57 -4.84 29.95
N PRO A 202 2.27 -3.76 30.70
CA PRO A 202 1.93 -2.48 30.10
C PRO A 202 3.03 -1.94 29.19
N LYS A 203 4.28 -2.00 29.65
CA LYS A 203 5.47 -1.55 28.88
C LYS A 203 5.61 -2.30 27.57
N ASN A 204 5.40 -3.62 27.59
CA ASN A 204 5.60 -4.49 26.43
C ASN A 204 4.60 -4.19 25.29
N ILE A 205 3.37 -3.77 25.61
CA ILE A 205 2.31 -3.52 24.61
C ILE A 205 2.06 -2.04 24.32
N LEU A 206 2.54 -1.10 25.14
CA LEU A 206 2.22 0.33 25.04
C LEU A 206 2.50 0.89 23.62
N ARG A 207 3.64 0.53 23.03
CA ARG A 207 4.00 0.94 21.67
C ARG A 207 3.02 0.41 20.63
N LEU A 208 2.62 -0.84 20.74
CA LEU A 208 1.69 -1.49 19.82
C LEU A 208 0.29 -0.89 19.91
N VAL A 209 -0.21 -0.67 21.12
CA VAL A 209 -1.53 -0.05 21.32
C VAL A 209 -1.55 1.40 20.85
N ARG A 210 -0.45 2.15 21.04
CA ARG A 210 -0.26 3.50 20.47
C ARG A 210 -0.30 3.46 18.93
N PHE A 211 0.31 2.45 18.31
CA PHE A 211 0.22 2.27 16.86
C PHE A 211 -1.21 2.03 16.41
N CYS A 212 -2.00 1.19 17.12
CA CYS A 212 -3.42 0.97 16.81
C CYS A 212 -4.22 2.28 16.80
N VAL A 213 -4.01 3.16 17.81
CA VAL A 213 -4.66 4.48 17.86
C VAL A 213 -4.33 5.34 16.65
N ARG A 214 -3.09 5.26 16.13
CA ARG A 214 -2.66 6.06 14.99
C ARG A 214 -3.21 5.60 13.65
N ILE A 215 -3.45 4.31 13.48
CA ILE A 215 -3.89 3.75 12.20
C ILE A 215 -5.40 3.57 12.11
N ALA A 216 -6.12 3.45 13.23
CA ALA A 216 -7.59 3.33 13.22
C ALA A 216 -8.24 4.56 12.59
N GLU A 217 -9.16 4.36 11.65
CA GLU A 217 -9.81 5.44 10.91
C GLU A 217 -11.33 5.53 11.18
N GLY A 218 -12.02 4.39 11.31
CA GLY A 218 -13.43 4.34 11.66
C GLY A 218 -13.69 4.67 13.13
N GLN A 219 -14.80 5.34 13.44
CA GLN A 219 -15.08 5.84 14.80
C GLN A 219 -15.05 4.73 15.86
N THR A 220 -15.68 3.58 15.58
CA THR A 220 -15.73 2.44 16.52
C THR A 220 -14.34 1.89 16.83
N ALA A 221 -13.48 1.76 15.80
CA ALA A 221 -12.10 1.30 15.98
C ALA A 221 -11.27 2.33 16.76
N LYS A 222 -11.41 3.62 16.42
CA LYS A 222 -10.75 4.73 17.14
C LYS A 222 -11.09 4.73 18.62
N ASP A 223 -12.37 4.65 18.95
CA ASP A 223 -12.83 4.67 20.35
C ASP A 223 -12.30 3.46 21.11
N ARG A 224 -12.37 2.27 20.52
CA ARG A 224 -11.87 1.05 21.15
C ARG A 224 -10.35 1.08 21.35
N CYS A 225 -9.58 1.50 20.33
CA CYS A 225 -8.13 1.63 20.45
C CYS A 225 -7.74 2.68 21.49
N LYS A 226 -8.42 3.84 21.50
CA LYS A 226 -8.16 4.92 22.45
C LYS A 226 -8.44 4.50 23.88
N ASN A 227 -9.59 3.89 24.16
CA ASN A 227 -9.94 3.43 25.50
C ASN A 227 -8.91 2.42 26.04
N ASN A 228 -8.48 1.45 25.22
CA ASN A 228 -7.46 0.48 25.62
C ASN A 228 -6.09 1.13 25.80
N PHE A 229 -5.74 2.10 24.96
CA PHE A 229 -4.49 2.85 25.11
C PHE A 229 -4.46 3.60 26.45
N ASP A 230 -5.55 4.26 26.84
CA ASP A 230 -5.62 5.01 28.09
C ASP A 230 -5.47 4.08 29.31
N ILE A 231 -6.09 2.89 29.29
CA ILE A 231 -5.92 1.87 30.34
C ILE A 231 -4.46 1.39 30.44
N VAL A 232 -3.85 1.05 29.29
CA VAL A 232 -2.46 0.56 29.25
C VAL A 232 -1.49 1.65 29.68
N LYS A 233 -1.74 2.90 29.25
CA LYS A 233 -0.91 4.05 29.62
C LYS A 233 -0.99 4.33 31.11
N GLU A 234 -2.16 4.33 31.70
CA GLU A 234 -2.35 4.49 33.15
C GLU A 234 -1.62 3.40 33.93
N ALA A 235 -1.75 2.13 33.49
CA ALA A 235 -1.03 1.02 34.11
C ALA A 235 0.49 1.18 33.98
N TYR A 236 0.99 1.67 32.85
CA TYR A 236 2.41 1.96 32.62
C TYR A 236 2.91 3.12 33.50
N ASP A 237 2.16 4.21 33.57
CA ASP A 237 2.50 5.38 34.38
C ASP A 237 2.59 5.01 35.88
N ASN A 238 1.70 4.10 36.34
CA ASN A 238 1.71 3.59 37.73
C ASN A 238 2.89 2.64 38.03
N MET A 239 3.63 2.15 37.03
CA MET A 239 4.85 1.38 37.23
C MET A 239 6.05 2.27 37.59
N CYS A 240 5.98 3.56 37.31
CA CYS A 240 7.05 4.49 37.58
C CYS A 240 7.04 4.93 39.03
N PRO A 241 8.15 4.86 39.79
CA PRO A 241 8.23 5.44 41.12
C PRO A 241 7.79 6.91 41.09
N GLN A 242 6.98 7.35 42.04
CA GLN A 242 6.46 8.71 42.09
C GLN A 242 7.57 9.78 42.05
N GLU A 243 8.74 9.46 42.56
CA GLU A 243 9.93 10.33 42.61
C GLU A 243 10.49 10.70 41.24
N VAL A 244 10.32 9.84 40.23
CA VAL A 244 10.83 10.08 38.85
C VAL A 244 9.70 10.29 37.82
N ALA A 245 8.43 10.22 38.24
CA ALA A 245 7.29 10.32 37.34
C ALA A 245 7.20 11.69 36.63
N GLN A 246 7.66 12.76 37.26
CA GLN A 246 7.68 14.10 36.66
C GLN A 246 8.76 14.22 35.58
N ASP A 247 9.94 13.64 35.81
CA ASP A 247 11.07 13.67 34.87
C ASP A 247 10.75 12.83 33.61
N VAL A 248 10.11 11.68 33.81
CA VAL A 248 9.63 10.82 32.69
C VAL A 248 8.60 11.56 31.84
N LYS A 249 7.61 12.23 32.45
CA LYS A 249 6.62 13.04 31.70
C LYS A 249 7.26 14.20 30.94
N TYR A 250 8.32 14.78 31.47
CA TYR A 250 9.06 15.84 30.80
C TYR A 250 9.77 15.32 29.53
N ILE A 251 10.41 14.15 29.60
CA ILE A 251 11.11 13.52 28.49
C ILE A 251 10.14 13.02 27.40
N GLU A 252 8.94 12.51 27.77
CA GLU A 252 7.94 12.03 26.80
C GLU A 252 7.25 13.12 26.00
N ASN A 253 7.30 14.37 26.45
CA ASN A 253 6.69 15.53 25.78
C ASN A 253 7.67 16.29 24.87
N TYR A 254 8.94 15.88 24.78
CA TYR A 254 9.96 16.37 23.87
C TYR A 254 10.16 15.41 22.71
#